data_c471340a6bc623c8e568b1c4d017370c
#
_entry.id   c471340a6bc623c8e568b1c4d017370c
#
_cell.length_a   1.000
_cell.length_b   1.000
_cell.length_c   1.000
_cell.angle_alpha   90.00
_cell.angle_beta   90.00
_cell.angle_gamma   90.00
#
_symmetry.space_group_name_H-M   'P 1'
#
loop_
_entity.id
_entity.type
_entity.pdbx_description
1 polymer ?
#
loop_
_entity_poly.entity_id
_entity_poly.type
_entity_poly.pdbx_seq_one_letter_code
_entity_poly.pdbx_strand_id
1 'polypeptide(L)'
;EVARHFLSPAPPAIVDELLKSGEITPQQAQWARSKPLCDDLTAEADSGGHTDNRPMTTLVPAFQRLRDEIARDLPSAASVKIGAAGGLGTPDAIAAAFALGADYVVIGSVHQACVESGSSDPVRQMLAEVGPADVIMAPAADMFELGVHLQVLRRGTLFGPRAKRLLELYRNHDSIDEIPPADRDRLEQEFFRMSLDDVWQLTQRFFNEREPAQLQKAASDPHHRMALIFRWYLGKSSDWANSGDPDRQLDYQVWCGPAMGAFNEWTKDTWLADPAARRVADVSRVLMHGAALATRRESLRRQGVPVSLDPSPRRIPAASSALQGTTT
;
A
#
# COMPACT_ATOMS: atom_id res chain seq x y z
N GLU A 1 6.80 -1.85 -18.68
CA GLU A 1 6.52 -3.20 -19.25
C GLU A 1 5.17 -3.72 -18.78
N VAL A 2 4.91 -3.86 -17.47
CA VAL A 2 3.65 -4.34 -16.89
C VAL A 2 2.44 -3.51 -17.37
N ALA A 3 2.50 -2.18 -17.28
CA ALA A 3 1.44 -1.30 -17.75
C ALA A 3 1.09 -1.51 -19.24
N ARG A 4 2.09 -1.80 -20.09
CA ARG A 4 1.88 -2.09 -21.50
C ARG A 4 1.03 -3.36 -21.71
N HIS A 5 1.27 -4.40 -20.91
CA HIS A 5 0.46 -5.63 -20.98
C HIS A 5 -1.01 -5.36 -20.65
N PHE A 6 -1.29 -4.59 -19.58
CA PHE A 6 -2.68 -4.26 -19.22
C PHE A 6 -3.38 -3.32 -20.22
N LEU A 7 -2.64 -2.44 -20.87
CA LEU A 7 -3.16 -1.55 -21.92
C LEU A 7 -3.31 -2.24 -23.29
N SER A 8 -2.85 -3.47 -23.43
CA SER A 8 -2.92 -4.29 -24.65
C SER A 8 -3.98 -5.38 -24.53
N PRO A 9 -4.42 -6.00 -25.64
CA PRO A 9 -5.25 -7.18 -25.61
C PRO A 9 -4.54 -8.37 -24.94
N ALA A 10 -5.32 -9.32 -24.45
CA ALA A 10 -4.79 -10.55 -23.87
C ALA A 10 -3.93 -11.33 -24.89
N PRO A 11 -2.85 -12.03 -24.47
CA PRO A 11 -2.07 -12.89 -25.34
C PRO A 11 -2.95 -13.95 -26.02
N PRO A 12 -2.88 -14.11 -27.36
CA PRO A 12 -3.76 -15.02 -28.10
C PRO A 12 -3.74 -16.46 -27.55
N ALA A 13 -2.57 -16.97 -27.18
CA ALA A 13 -2.42 -18.32 -26.65
C ALA A 13 -3.23 -18.56 -25.37
N ILE A 14 -3.27 -17.57 -24.46
CA ILE A 14 -4.05 -17.63 -23.21
C ILE A 14 -5.55 -17.62 -23.54
N VAL A 15 -5.97 -16.75 -24.47
CA VAL A 15 -7.37 -16.66 -24.88
C VAL A 15 -7.84 -17.98 -25.52
N ASP A 16 -6.99 -18.60 -26.36
CA ASP A 16 -7.30 -19.88 -27.01
C ASP A 16 -7.42 -21.04 -26.01
N GLU A 17 -6.53 -21.07 -25.02
CA GLU A 17 -6.57 -22.06 -23.94
C GLU A 17 -7.84 -21.94 -23.10
N LEU A 18 -8.17 -20.73 -22.62
CA LEU A 18 -9.36 -20.47 -21.82
C LEU A 18 -10.66 -20.73 -22.60
N LEU A 19 -10.67 -20.43 -23.90
CA LEU A 19 -11.82 -20.75 -24.76
C LEU A 19 -11.97 -22.25 -24.95
N LYS A 20 -10.87 -22.98 -25.13
CA LYS A 20 -10.85 -24.44 -25.29
C LYS A 20 -11.27 -25.17 -24.02
N SER A 21 -10.87 -24.67 -22.84
CA SER A 21 -11.28 -25.22 -21.53
C SER A 21 -12.73 -24.88 -21.16
N GLY A 22 -13.36 -23.93 -21.88
CA GLY A 22 -14.74 -23.49 -21.59
C GLY A 22 -14.82 -22.46 -20.43
N GLU A 23 -13.70 -21.95 -20.00
CA GLU A 23 -13.62 -20.92 -18.93
C GLU A 23 -14.09 -19.56 -19.40
N ILE A 24 -14.02 -19.29 -20.70
CA ILE A 24 -14.57 -18.07 -21.31
C ILE A 24 -15.47 -18.41 -22.50
N THR A 25 -16.48 -17.56 -22.75
CA THR A 25 -17.36 -17.68 -23.90
C THR A 25 -16.67 -17.16 -25.18
N PRO A 26 -17.17 -17.55 -26.40
CA PRO A 26 -16.67 -16.97 -27.65
C PRO A 26 -16.75 -15.45 -27.72
N GLN A 27 -17.78 -14.84 -27.11
CA GLN A 27 -17.94 -13.40 -27.03
C GLN A 27 -16.86 -12.75 -26.15
N GLN A 28 -16.56 -13.35 -24.99
CA GLN A 28 -15.47 -12.88 -24.10
C GLN A 28 -14.11 -13.04 -24.79
N ALA A 29 -13.87 -14.13 -25.51
CA ALA A 29 -12.66 -14.33 -26.29
C ALA A 29 -12.49 -13.24 -27.37
N GLN A 30 -13.57 -12.87 -28.06
CA GLN A 30 -13.55 -11.80 -29.05
C GLN A 30 -13.19 -10.43 -28.41
N TRP A 31 -13.75 -10.12 -27.24
CA TRP A 31 -13.40 -8.89 -26.50
C TRP A 31 -11.95 -8.91 -26.02
N ALA A 32 -11.49 -10.01 -25.45
CA ALA A 32 -10.13 -10.16 -24.95
C ALA A 32 -9.07 -9.97 -26.05
N ARG A 33 -9.40 -10.30 -27.31
CA ARG A 33 -8.50 -10.10 -28.47
C ARG A 33 -8.53 -8.68 -29.04
N SER A 34 -9.54 -7.87 -28.71
CA SER A 34 -9.80 -6.58 -29.36
C SER A 34 -9.83 -5.38 -28.42
N LYS A 35 -9.72 -5.60 -27.12
CA LYS A 35 -9.76 -4.55 -26.09
C LYS A 35 -8.57 -4.65 -25.15
N PRO A 36 -8.17 -3.56 -24.48
CA PRO A 36 -7.25 -3.61 -23.36
C PRO A 36 -7.74 -4.58 -22.26
N LEU A 37 -6.81 -5.12 -21.48
CA LEU A 37 -7.12 -5.96 -20.32
C LEU A 37 -7.70 -5.19 -19.12
N CYS A 38 -7.58 -3.87 -19.11
CA CYS A 38 -8.08 -3.02 -18.02
C CYS A 38 -8.91 -1.85 -18.55
N ASP A 39 -9.86 -1.42 -17.74
CA ASP A 39 -10.61 -0.17 -17.94
C ASP A 39 -9.94 0.99 -17.19
N ASP A 40 -9.29 0.69 -16.07
CA ASP A 40 -8.58 1.62 -15.20
C ASP A 40 -7.15 1.12 -14.91
N LEU A 41 -6.17 2.01 -14.98
CA LEU A 41 -4.78 1.73 -14.67
C LEU A 41 -4.21 2.78 -13.72
N THR A 42 -3.85 2.37 -12.51
CA THR A 42 -3.29 3.28 -11.50
C THR A 42 -1.77 3.33 -11.55
N ALA A 43 -1.22 4.53 -11.70
CA ALA A 43 0.21 4.79 -11.48
C ALA A 43 0.46 4.95 -9.98
N GLU A 44 1.06 3.94 -9.36
CA GLU A 44 1.38 3.96 -7.93
C GLU A 44 2.78 4.55 -7.72
N ALA A 45 2.81 5.72 -7.09
CA ALA A 45 4.02 6.43 -6.69
C ALA A 45 4.47 6.00 -5.28
N ASP A 46 5.21 6.86 -4.57
CA ASP A 46 5.66 6.62 -3.19
C ASP A 46 4.48 6.38 -2.23
N SER A 47 4.28 5.14 -1.85
CA SER A 47 3.12 4.64 -1.09
C SER A 47 3.52 3.79 0.11
N GLY A 48 2.57 3.50 1.02
CA GLY A 48 2.75 2.49 2.06
C GLY A 48 2.63 1.07 1.48
N GLY A 49 3.39 0.13 2.05
CA GLY A 49 3.47 -1.23 1.54
C GLY A 49 4.50 -1.39 0.43
N HIS A 50 4.25 -2.28 -0.52
CA HIS A 50 5.15 -2.51 -1.65
C HIS A 50 5.23 -1.27 -2.53
N THR A 51 6.42 -0.70 -2.65
CA THR A 51 6.68 0.51 -3.45
C THR A 51 8.14 0.56 -3.86
N ASP A 52 8.42 1.17 -5.00
CA ASP A 52 9.76 1.54 -5.44
C ASP A 52 10.07 3.03 -5.24
N ASN A 53 9.22 3.73 -4.49
CA ASN A 53 9.34 5.15 -4.16
C ASN A 53 9.44 6.08 -5.37
N ARG A 54 8.87 5.70 -6.52
CA ARG A 54 8.91 6.52 -7.72
C ARG A 54 8.06 7.78 -7.57
N PRO A 55 8.52 8.94 -8.07
CA PRO A 55 7.75 10.17 -7.98
C PRO A 55 6.54 10.14 -8.92
N MET A 56 5.39 10.59 -8.42
CA MET A 56 4.14 10.71 -9.18
C MET A 56 4.29 11.57 -10.44
N THR A 57 5.07 12.65 -10.35
CA THR A 57 5.37 13.56 -11.47
C THR A 57 6.06 12.89 -12.65
N THR A 58 6.71 11.74 -12.43
CA THR A 58 7.31 10.92 -13.47
C THR A 58 6.34 9.85 -13.97
N LEU A 59 5.63 9.17 -13.07
CA LEU A 59 4.83 7.99 -13.41
C LEU A 59 3.54 8.35 -14.15
N VAL A 60 2.73 9.28 -13.64
CA VAL A 60 1.43 9.62 -14.25
C VAL A 60 1.58 10.06 -15.70
N PRO A 61 2.45 11.04 -16.06
CA PRO A 61 2.66 11.40 -17.44
C PRO A 61 3.26 10.30 -18.32
N ALA A 62 4.05 9.39 -17.73
CA ALA A 62 4.59 8.24 -18.47
C ALA A 62 3.49 7.24 -18.85
N PHE A 63 2.55 6.96 -17.94
CA PHE A 63 1.43 6.06 -18.19
C PHE A 63 0.45 6.64 -19.20
N GLN A 64 0.17 7.94 -19.14
CA GLN A 64 -0.64 8.64 -20.15
C GLN A 64 -0.02 8.54 -21.54
N ARG A 65 1.28 8.87 -21.69
CA ARG A 65 1.98 8.74 -22.96
C ARG A 65 1.95 7.31 -23.51
N LEU A 66 2.13 6.32 -22.62
CA LEU A 66 2.06 4.90 -23.00
C LEU A 66 0.67 4.52 -23.51
N ARG A 67 -0.40 4.94 -22.79
CA ARG A 67 -1.78 4.74 -23.24
C ARG A 67 -2.02 5.36 -24.60
N ASP A 68 -1.63 6.61 -24.79
CA ASP A 68 -1.84 7.36 -26.02
C ASP A 68 -1.02 6.80 -27.20
N GLU A 69 0.17 6.23 -26.94
CA GLU A 69 0.97 5.48 -27.90
C GLU A 69 0.22 4.23 -28.38
N ILE A 70 -0.26 3.41 -27.43
CA ILE A 70 -0.99 2.17 -27.74
C ILE A 70 -2.31 2.49 -28.45
N ALA A 71 -2.98 3.57 -28.10
CA ALA A 71 -4.26 3.98 -28.69
C ALA A 71 -4.16 4.30 -30.19
N ARG A 72 -2.97 4.53 -30.74
CA ARG A 72 -2.78 4.72 -32.21
C ARG A 72 -3.09 3.45 -32.98
N ASP A 73 -2.74 2.28 -32.41
CA ASP A 73 -2.96 0.98 -33.04
C ASP A 73 -4.19 0.27 -32.47
N LEU A 74 -4.57 0.59 -31.23
CA LEU A 74 -5.74 0.07 -30.54
C LEU A 74 -6.60 1.22 -29.98
N PRO A 75 -7.52 1.80 -30.79
CA PRO A 75 -8.30 2.99 -30.40
C PRO A 75 -9.07 2.84 -29.08
N SER A 76 -9.49 1.63 -28.72
CA SER A 76 -10.17 1.37 -27.44
C SER A 76 -9.28 1.63 -26.22
N ALA A 77 -7.95 1.63 -26.34
CA ALA A 77 -7.06 1.97 -25.25
C ALA A 77 -7.18 3.45 -24.80
N ALA A 78 -7.62 4.35 -25.69
CA ALA A 78 -7.84 5.75 -25.34
C ALA A 78 -8.88 5.97 -24.23
N SER A 79 -9.79 5.01 -24.03
CA SER A 79 -10.81 5.08 -22.98
C SER A 79 -10.31 4.64 -21.59
N VAL A 80 -9.14 4.00 -21.52
CA VAL A 80 -8.56 3.55 -20.24
C VAL A 80 -8.23 4.76 -19.37
N LYS A 81 -8.75 4.76 -18.14
CA LYS A 81 -8.51 5.82 -17.17
C LYS A 81 -7.17 5.64 -16.48
N ILE A 82 -6.40 6.72 -16.38
CA ILE A 82 -5.12 6.71 -15.66
C ILE A 82 -5.32 7.35 -14.29
N GLY A 83 -5.21 6.53 -13.25
CA GLY A 83 -5.27 6.98 -11.86
C GLY A 83 -3.91 7.29 -11.27
N ALA A 84 -3.91 8.02 -10.16
CA ALA A 84 -2.72 8.30 -9.36
C ALA A 84 -2.89 7.75 -7.93
N ALA A 85 -1.84 7.09 -7.41
CA ALA A 85 -1.74 6.62 -6.01
C ALA A 85 -0.36 6.96 -5.45
N GLY A 86 -0.26 6.98 -4.11
CA GLY A 86 0.97 7.31 -3.38
C GLY A 86 1.18 8.81 -3.19
N GLY A 87 1.59 9.22 -1.98
CA GLY A 87 1.82 10.62 -1.62
C GLY A 87 0.56 11.50 -1.46
N LEU A 88 -0.64 10.95 -1.61
CA LEU A 88 -1.91 11.68 -1.64
C LEU A 88 -2.54 11.80 -0.25
N GLY A 89 -2.02 12.70 0.58
CA GLY A 89 -2.52 12.94 1.94
C GLY A 89 -3.17 14.31 2.14
N THR A 90 -3.08 15.22 1.17
CA THR A 90 -3.59 16.60 1.29
C THR A 90 -4.35 17.03 0.05
N PRO A 91 -5.24 18.04 0.16
CA PRO A 91 -5.93 18.62 -1.00
C PRO A 91 -4.98 19.12 -2.10
N ASP A 92 -3.88 19.75 -1.73
CA ASP A 92 -2.90 20.27 -2.70
C ASP A 92 -2.21 19.12 -3.47
N ALA A 93 -1.89 17.99 -2.80
CA ALA A 93 -1.34 16.80 -3.46
C ALA A 93 -2.36 16.19 -4.45
N ILE A 94 -3.63 16.12 -4.08
CA ILE A 94 -4.71 15.61 -4.95
C ILE A 94 -4.94 16.54 -6.13
N ALA A 95 -4.99 17.87 -5.90
CA ALA A 95 -5.08 18.86 -6.98
C ALA A 95 -3.91 18.76 -7.96
N ALA A 96 -2.69 18.52 -7.45
CA ALA A 96 -1.50 18.29 -8.28
C ALA A 96 -1.63 17.01 -9.12
N ALA A 97 -2.16 15.91 -8.57
CA ALA A 97 -2.40 14.68 -9.33
C ALA A 97 -3.37 14.91 -10.50
N PHE A 98 -4.47 15.62 -10.29
CA PHE A 98 -5.38 16.01 -11.37
C PHE A 98 -4.74 16.98 -12.36
N ALA A 99 -3.89 17.92 -11.90
CA ALA A 99 -3.16 18.82 -12.79
C ALA A 99 -2.12 18.08 -13.66
N LEU A 100 -1.59 16.94 -13.21
CA LEU A 100 -0.77 16.02 -14.01
C LEU A 100 -1.61 15.22 -15.02
N GLY A 101 -2.95 15.31 -14.96
CA GLY A 101 -3.89 14.66 -15.85
C GLY A 101 -4.40 13.30 -15.35
N ALA A 102 -4.28 12.99 -14.06
CA ALA A 102 -4.93 11.80 -13.50
C ALA A 102 -6.46 11.91 -13.65
N ASP A 103 -7.10 10.81 -14.06
CA ASP A 103 -8.57 10.72 -14.16
C ASP A 103 -9.22 10.49 -12.79
N TYR A 104 -8.49 9.84 -11.87
CA TYR A 104 -8.92 9.56 -10.49
C TYR A 104 -7.72 9.41 -9.56
N VAL A 105 -7.99 9.35 -8.25
CA VAL A 105 -6.98 9.15 -7.21
C VAL A 105 -7.32 7.98 -6.31
N VAL A 106 -6.29 7.28 -5.82
CA VAL A 106 -6.41 6.17 -4.86
C VAL A 106 -5.65 6.55 -3.59
N ILE A 107 -6.31 6.43 -2.44
CA ILE A 107 -5.77 6.80 -1.14
C ILE A 107 -5.75 5.58 -0.23
N GLY A 108 -4.56 5.12 0.17
CA GLY A 108 -4.34 3.96 1.04
C GLY A 108 -4.10 4.35 2.51
N SER A 109 -2.90 4.87 2.83
CA SER A 109 -2.45 5.10 4.20
C SER A 109 -3.42 5.96 5.04
N VAL A 110 -4.02 6.99 4.47
CA VAL A 110 -4.99 7.85 5.17
C VAL A 110 -6.27 7.10 5.51
N HIS A 111 -6.80 6.30 4.56
CA HIS A 111 -8.00 5.50 4.78
C HIS A 111 -7.76 4.34 5.76
N GLN A 112 -6.51 3.83 5.85
CA GLN A 112 -6.15 2.83 6.86
C GLN A 112 -6.31 3.35 8.30
N ALA A 113 -6.21 4.68 8.52
CA ALA A 113 -6.45 5.33 9.79
C ALA A 113 -7.94 5.64 10.07
N CYS A 114 -8.86 5.28 9.17
CA CYS A 114 -10.30 5.48 9.37
C CYS A 114 -10.93 4.35 10.20
N VAL A 115 -12.06 4.67 10.83
CA VAL A 115 -12.76 3.73 11.74
C VAL A 115 -13.32 2.50 11.05
N GLU A 116 -13.58 2.58 9.73
CA GLU A 116 -14.06 1.45 8.92
C GLU A 116 -12.94 0.53 8.43
N SER A 117 -11.67 0.88 8.66
CA SER A 117 -10.55 0.01 8.25
C SER A 117 -10.49 -1.26 9.09
N GLY A 118 -9.87 -2.31 8.55
CA GLY A 118 -9.57 -3.53 9.30
C GLY A 118 -8.41 -3.40 10.29
N SER A 119 -7.81 -2.19 10.43
CA SER A 119 -6.72 -1.93 11.39
C SER A 119 -7.26 -1.89 12.81
N SER A 120 -6.49 -2.41 13.77
CA SER A 120 -6.83 -2.34 15.19
C SER A 120 -6.81 -0.90 15.73
N ASP A 121 -7.46 -0.66 16.87
CA ASP A 121 -7.44 0.65 17.53
C ASP A 121 -6.01 1.15 17.84
N PRO A 122 -5.10 0.32 18.41
CA PRO A 122 -3.71 0.71 18.59
C PRO A 122 -3.02 1.16 17.29
N VAL A 123 -3.24 0.45 16.18
CA VAL A 123 -2.67 0.82 14.89
C VAL A 123 -3.24 2.16 14.39
N ARG A 124 -4.55 2.38 14.49
CA ARG A 124 -5.16 3.67 14.12
C ARG A 124 -4.62 4.83 14.94
N GLN A 125 -4.41 4.61 16.24
CA GLN A 125 -3.79 5.60 17.14
C GLN A 125 -2.33 5.88 16.71
N MET A 126 -1.52 4.85 16.45
CA MET A 126 -0.16 5.01 15.95
C MET A 126 -0.13 5.81 14.63
N LEU A 127 -1.02 5.49 13.70
CA LEU A 127 -1.14 6.19 12.41
C LEU A 127 -1.54 7.66 12.59
N ALA A 128 -2.35 8.00 13.58
CA ALA A 128 -2.76 9.39 13.86
C ALA A 128 -1.61 10.26 14.40
N GLU A 129 -0.55 9.65 14.92
CA GLU A 129 0.62 10.33 15.49
C GLU A 129 1.80 10.44 14.51
N VAL A 130 1.67 9.89 13.29
CA VAL A 130 2.73 9.84 12.28
C VAL A 130 3.02 11.22 11.71
N GLY A 131 4.31 11.58 11.63
CA GLY A 131 4.83 12.66 10.79
C GLY A 131 5.29 12.14 9.42
N PRO A 132 5.52 13.01 8.42
CA PRO A 132 5.95 12.59 7.08
C PRO A 132 7.26 11.80 7.05
N ALA A 133 8.15 11.99 8.04
CA ALA A 133 9.44 11.31 8.14
C ALA A 133 9.38 10.00 8.97
N ASP A 134 8.22 9.61 9.49
CA ASP A 134 8.07 8.46 10.38
C ASP A 134 7.83 7.12 9.64
N VAL A 135 8.38 7.01 8.44
CA VAL A 135 8.32 5.80 7.61
C VAL A 135 9.73 5.27 7.31
N ILE A 136 9.82 3.98 7.00
CA ILE A 136 11.07 3.29 6.67
C ILE A 136 10.81 2.15 5.70
N MET A 137 11.78 1.87 4.82
CA MET A 137 11.77 0.67 3.98
C MET A 137 12.22 -0.54 4.79
N ALA A 138 11.47 -1.63 4.71
CA ALA A 138 11.75 -2.90 5.37
C ALA A 138 11.56 -4.07 4.39
N PRO A 139 12.24 -5.22 4.57
CA PRO A 139 12.03 -6.41 3.76
C PRO A 139 10.59 -6.90 3.78
N ALA A 140 10.06 -7.27 2.62
CA ALA A 140 8.74 -7.86 2.46
C ALA A 140 8.75 -9.35 2.83
N ALA A 141 7.68 -9.86 3.43
CA ALA A 141 7.58 -11.26 3.84
C ALA A 141 7.40 -12.22 2.65
N ASP A 142 6.61 -11.84 1.67
CA ASP A 142 6.22 -12.64 0.50
C ASP A 142 7.35 -12.78 -0.54
N MET A 143 8.21 -11.79 -0.64
CA MET A 143 9.35 -11.76 -1.57
C MET A 143 10.69 -11.55 -0.83
N PHE A 144 10.80 -12.15 0.37
CA PHE A 144 11.94 -11.96 1.26
C PHE A 144 13.28 -12.38 0.62
N GLU A 145 13.30 -13.56 0.02
CA GLU A 145 14.47 -14.13 -0.64
C GLU A 145 14.95 -13.28 -1.83
N LEU A 146 14.05 -12.57 -2.48
CA LEU A 146 14.36 -11.65 -3.58
C LEU A 146 14.83 -10.28 -3.08
N GLY A 147 14.76 -10.04 -1.77
CA GLY A 147 15.16 -8.77 -1.16
C GLY A 147 14.23 -7.59 -1.52
N VAL A 148 12.98 -7.86 -1.88
CA VAL A 148 11.98 -6.83 -2.12
C VAL A 148 11.63 -6.13 -0.81
N HIS A 149 11.41 -4.83 -0.89
CA HIS A 149 11.11 -3.98 0.27
C HIS A 149 9.70 -3.40 0.18
N LEU A 150 9.18 -3.08 1.36
CA LEU A 150 7.92 -2.36 1.54
C LEU A 150 8.10 -1.19 2.50
N GLN A 151 7.27 -0.17 2.36
CA GLN A 151 7.32 1.02 3.22
C GLN A 151 6.37 0.85 4.41
N VAL A 152 6.92 1.00 5.61
CA VAL A 152 6.23 0.78 6.88
C VAL A 152 6.43 1.92 7.86
N LEU A 153 5.57 1.97 8.86
CA LEU A 153 5.72 2.83 10.00
C LEU A 153 7.03 2.53 10.76
N ARG A 154 7.76 3.59 11.08
CA ARG A 154 8.98 3.54 11.89
C ARG A 154 8.71 3.88 13.36
N ARG A 155 7.84 4.88 13.58
CA ARG A 155 7.55 5.40 14.92
C ARG A 155 6.74 4.40 15.74
N GLY A 156 7.18 4.12 16.98
CA GLY A 156 6.49 3.28 17.94
C GLY A 156 6.62 1.77 17.70
N THR A 157 7.44 1.33 16.71
CA THR A 157 7.71 -0.08 16.42
C THR A 157 9.18 -0.32 16.09
N LEU A 158 9.66 -1.53 16.36
CA LEU A 158 11.00 -2.01 16.00
C LEU A 158 10.96 -2.94 14.77
N PHE A 159 9.81 -3.12 14.13
CA PHE A 159 9.67 -4.02 12.99
C PHE A 159 10.71 -3.74 11.89
N GLY A 160 10.84 -2.49 11.44
CA GLY A 160 11.77 -2.13 10.37
C GLY A 160 13.22 -2.53 10.64
N PRO A 161 13.85 -2.14 11.76
CA PRO A 161 15.18 -2.60 12.15
C PRO A 161 15.30 -4.11 12.30
N ARG A 162 14.30 -4.78 12.90
CA ARG A 162 14.28 -6.23 13.08
C ARG A 162 14.21 -6.97 11.74
N ALA A 163 13.33 -6.56 10.85
CA ALA A 163 13.22 -7.13 9.52
C ALA A 163 14.53 -6.99 8.71
N LYS A 164 15.20 -5.84 8.80
CA LYS A 164 16.52 -5.63 8.20
C LYS A 164 17.56 -6.58 8.78
N ARG A 165 17.56 -6.78 10.10
CA ARG A 165 18.48 -7.72 10.75
C ARG A 165 18.25 -9.16 10.28
N LEU A 166 17.00 -9.58 10.12
CA LEU A 166 16.69 -10.90 9.57
C LEU A 166 17.21 -11.05 8.13
N LEU A 167 17.06 -10.03 7.29
CA LEU A 167 17.60 -10.08 5.93
C LEU A 167 19.13 -10.08 5.89
N GLU A 168 19.81 -9.38 6.79
CA GLU A 168 21.27 -9.41 6.94
C GLU A 168 21.75 -10.81 7.33
N LEU A 169 21.11 -11.43 8.32
CA LEU A 169 21.45 -12.80 8.74
C LEU A 169 21.21 -13.79 7.60
N TYR A 170 20.09 -13.68 6.89
CA TYR A 170 19.78 -14.52 5.73
C TYR A 170 20.83 -14.41 4.63
N ARG A 171 21.34 -13.21 4.35
CA ARG A 171 22.35 -12.98 3.30
C ARG A 171 23.75 -13.45 3.67
N ASN A 172 24.05 -13.55 4.97
CA ASN A 172 25.39 -13.84 5.46
C ASN A 172 25.59 -15.29 5.92
N HIS A 173 24.51 -16.09 5.97
CA HIS A 173 24.56 -17.48 6.44
C HIS A 173 23.71 -18.37 5.53
N ASP A 174 24.16 -19.58 5.28
CA ASP A 174 23.47 -20.57 4.45
C ASP A 174 22.46 -21.42 5.25
N SER A 175 22.44 -21.31 6.58
CA SER A 175 21.49 -22.00 7.45
C SER A 175 21.32 -21.31 8.80
N ILE A 176 20.25 -21.63 9.53
CA ILE A 176 20.05 -21.22 10.92
C ILE A 176 21.21 -21.66 11.82
N ASP A 177 21.77 -22.83 11.55
CA ASP A 177 22.82 -23.44 12.38
C ASP A 177 24.16 -22.71 12.26
N GLU A 178 24.41 -22.00 11.18
CA GLU A 178 25.59 -21.17 10.97
C GLU A 178 25.52 -19.81 11.66
N ILE A 179 24.32 -19.37 12.07
CA ILE A 179 24.16 -18.13 12.81
C ILE A 179 24.83 -18.27 14.18
N PRO A 180 25.68 -17.30 14.60
CA PRO A 180 26.33 -17.34 15.90
C PRO A 180 25.34 -17.55 17.05
N PRO A 181 25.67 -18.34 18.07
CA PRO A 181 24.77 -18.64 19.18
C PRO A 181 24.15 -17.40 19.83
N ALA A 182 24.94 -16.36 20.07
CA ALA A 182 24.44 -15.11 20.65
C ALA A 182 23.38 -14.40 19.79
N ASP A 183 23.50 -14.47 18.46
CA ASP A 183 22.47 -13.94 17.55
C ASP A 183 21.23 -14.83 17.54
N ARG A 184 21.37 -16.17 17.59
CA ARG A 184 20.24 -17.10 17.73
C ARG A 184 19.47 -16.89 19.02
N ASP A 185 20.16 -16.77 20.14
CA ASP A 185 19.57 -16.48 21.45
C ASP A 185 18.77 -15.17 21.41
N ARG A 186 19.33 -14.17 20.75
CA ARG A 186 18.65 -12.88 20.58
C ARG A 186 17.42 -12.99 19.69
N LEU A 187 17.47 -13.77 18.60
CA LEU A 187 16.29 -14.02 17.77
C LEU A 187 15.17 -14.67 18.58
N GLU A 188 15.50 -15.71 19.37
CA GLU A 188 14.51 -16.43 20.20
C GLU A 188 13.91 -15.54 21.27
N GLN A 189 14.72 -14.74 21.97
CA GLN A 189 14.27 -13.92 23.10
C GLN A 189 13.55 -12.65 22.67
N GLU A 190 14.11 -11.89 21.70
CA GLU A 190 13.61 -10.56 21.38
C GLU A 190 12.63 -10.56 20.18
N PHE A 191 12.83 -11.41 19.16
CA PHE A 191 12.07 -11.40 17.94
C PHE A 191 10.91 -12.40 17.99
N PHE A 192 11.25 -13.68 18.06
CA PHE A 192 10.25 -14.74 18.04
C PHE A 192 9.54 -14.91 19.39
N ARG A 193 10.24 -14.72 20.51
CA ARG A 193 9.82 -14.98 21.88
C ARG A 193 9.41 -16.43 22.10
N MET A 194 10.09 -17.32 21.39
CA MET A 194 9.99 -18.77 21.46
C MET A 194 11.24 -19.37 20.78
N SER A 195 11.45 -20.67 20.96
CA SER A 195 12.59 -21.35 20.30
C SER A 195 12.42 -21.35 18.77
N LEU A 196 13.54 -21.34 18.06
CA LEU A 196 13.53 -21.48 16.59
C LEU A 196 12.90 -22.80 16.13
N ASP A 197 13.03 -23.86 16.94
CA ASP A 197 12.37 -25.13 16.68
C ASP A 197 10.84 -25.04 16.79
N ASP A 198 10.30 -24.33 17.76
CA ASP A 198 8.86 -24.07 17.87
C ASP A 198 8.35 -23.24 16.70
N VAL A 199 9.10 -22.20 16.31
CA VAL A 199 8.78 -21.40 15.11
C VAL A 199 8.75 -22.28 13.87
N TRP A 200 9.72 -23.19 13.72
CA TRP A 200 9.75 -24.11 12.59
C TRP A 200 8.55 -25.06 12.58
N GLN A 201 8.14 -25.60 13.72
CA GLN A 201 6.94 -26.44 13.81
C GLN A 201 5.66 -25.68 13.40
N LEU A 202 5.51 -24.42 13.85
CA LEU A 202 4.39 -23.57 13.44
C LEU A 202 4.42 -23.27 11.94
N THR A 203 5.60 -23.02 11.39
CA THR A 203 5.83 -22.77 9.97
C THR A 203 5.46 -24.01 9.13
N GLN A 204 5.89 -25.20 9.59
CA GLN A 204 5.52 -26.47 8.93
C GLN A 204 4.02 -26.69 8.89
N ARG A 205 3.29 -26.45 9.98
CA ARG A 205 1.82 -26.59 10.01
C ARG A 205 1.18 -25.65 8.99
N PHE A 206 1.60 -24.39 8.95
CA PHE A 206 1.09 -23.38 8.03
C PHE A 206 1.25 -23.78 6.56
N PHE A 207 2.46 -24.19 6.16
CA PHE A 207 2.74 -24.55 4.78
C PHE A 207 2.21 -25.92 4.38
N ASN A 208 2.08 -26.86 5.32
CA ASN A 208 1.49 -28.16 5.04
C ASN A 208 0.04 -28.04 4.55
N GLU A 209 -0.71 -27.06 5.06
CA GLU A 209 -2.10 -26.82 4.67
C GLU A 209 -2.24 -25.98 3.39
N ARG A 210 -1.27 -25.07 3.13
CA ARG A 210 -1.39 -24.06 2.07
C ARG A 210 -0.51 -24.32 0.86
N GLU A 211 0.73 -24.73 1.07
CA GLU A 211 1.74 -24.86 0.02
C GLU A 211 2.81 -25.90 0.41
N PRO A 212 2.46 -27.21 0.38
CA PRO A 212 3.37 -28.28 0.82
C PRO A 212 4.70 -28.32 0.05
N ALA A 213 4.76 -27.79 -1.17
CA ALA A 213 5.98 -27.72 -1.97
C ALA A 213 7.09 -26.91 -1.29
N GLN A 214 6.75 -25.90 -0.48
CA GLN A 214 7.72 -25.13 0.30
C GLN A 214 8.45 -26.01 1.32
N LEU A 215 7.74 -26.95 1.95
CA LEU A 215 8.34 -27.87 2.92
C LEU A 215 9.24 -28.91 2.25
N GLN A 216 8.86 -29.40 1.06
CA GLN A 216 9.70 -30.31 0.28
C GLN A 216 11.02 -29.64 -0.09
N LYS A 217 10.99 -28.37 -0.52
CA LYS A 217 12.17 -27.60 -0.81
C LYS A 217 13.01 -27.39 0.46
N ALA A 218 12.40 -27.00 1.57
CA ALA A 218 13.09 -26.75 2.84
C ALA A 218 13.76 -28.01 3.44
N ALA A 219 13.31 -29.21 3.08
CA ALA A 219 13.90 -30.47 3.53
C ALA A 219 15.31 -30.71 2.93
N SER A 220 15.58 -30.18 1.74
CA SER A 220 16.88 -30.31 1.04
C SER A 220 17.66 -29.00 0.96
N ASP A 221 17.06 -27.87 1.32
CA ASP A 221 17.65 -26.54 1.25
C ASP A 221 17.55 -25.83 2.62
N PRO A 222 18.62 -25.90 3.45
CA PRO A 222 18.65 -25.25 4.77
C PRO A 222 18.49 -23.71 4.71
N HIS A 223 18.97 -23.08 3.63
CA HIS A 223 18.84 -21.65 3.40
C HIS A 223 17.36 -21.27 3.17
N HIS A 224 16.65 -22.05 2.36
CA HIS A 224 15.22 -21.87 2.18
C HIS A 224 14.43 -22.11 3.49
N ARG A 225 14.81 -23.13 4.29
CA ARG A 225 14.24 -23.34 5.63
C ARG A 225 14.40 -22.11 6.51
N MET A 226 15.58 -21.48 6.54
CA MET A 226 15.84 -20.23 7.26
C MET A 226 14.96 -19.09 6.77
N ALA A 227 14.79 -18.95 5.45
CA ALA A 227 13.88 -17.94 4.88
C ALA A 227 12.43 -18.12 5.38
N LEU A 228 11.92 -19.36 5.40
CA LEU A 228 10.55 -19.64 5.88
C LEU A 228 10.38 -19.31 7.37
N ILE A 229 11.38 -19.58 8.21
CA ILE A 229 11.40 -19.22 9.63
C ILE A 229 11.35 -17.70 9.79
N PHE A 230 12.15 -16.93 9.03
CA PHE A 230 12.17 -15.48 9.10
C PHE A 230 10.87 -14.87 8.56
N ARG A 231 10.32 -15.42 7.48
CA ARG A 231 9.02 -15.02 6.91
C ARG A 231 7.86 -15.22 7.90
N TRP A 232 7.95 -16.21 8.80
CA TRP A 232 6.96 -16.37 9.87
C TRP A 232 6.87 -15.11 10.73
N TYR A 233 8.01 -14.55 11.20
CA TYR A 233 8.02 -13.31 11.99
C TYR A 233 7.46 -12.14 11.19
N LEU A 234 7.90 -11.97 9.93
CA LEU A 234 7.46 -10.87 9.08
C LEU A 234 5.95 -10.93 8.82
N GLY A 235 5.39 -12.10 8.56
CA GLY A 235 3.95 -12.29 8.38
C GLY A 235 3.17 -12.07 9.67
N LYS A 236 3.64 -12.66 10.79
CA LYS A 236 3.01 -12.49 12.10
C LYS A 236 2.99 -11.04 12.58
N SER A 237 3.98 -10.24 12.21
CA SER A 237 4.03 -8.82 12.55
C SER A 237 2.84 -8.03 12.00
N SER A 238 2.29 -8.41 10.84
CA SER A 238 1.03 -7.87 10.32
C SER A 238 -0.19 -8.40 11.09
N ASP A 239 -0.21 -9.69 11.41
CA ASP A 239 -1.30 -10.29 12.19
C ASP A 239 -1.42 -9.65 13.57
N TRP A 240 -0.30 -9.45 14.29
CA TRP A 240 -0.27 -8.79 15.58
C TRP A 240 -0.75 -7.34 15.52
N ALA A 241 -0.36 -6.61 14.47
CA ALA A 241 -0.83 -5.25 14.24
C ALA A 241 -2.34 -5.21 14.00
N ASN A 242 -2.86 -6.09 13.14
CA ASN A 242 -4.28 -6.14 12.81
C ASN A 242 -5.15 -6.61 13.99
N SER A 243 -4.66 -7.55 14.80
CA SER A 243 -5.36 -8.00 16.03
C SER A 243 -5.23 -7.02 17.20
N GLY A 244 -4.25 -6.11 17.15
CA GLY A 244 -3.96 -5.20 18.26
C GLY A 244 -3.31 -5.90 19.45
N ASP A 245 -2.49 -6.94 19.24
CA ASP A 245 -1.83 -7.71 20.29
C ASP A 245 -0.92 -6.81 21.14
N PRO A 246 -1.27 -6.51 22.42
CA PRO A 246 -0.55 -5.54 23.23
C PRO A 246 0.88 -5.99 23.58
N ASP A 247 1.12 -7.29 23.64
CA ASP A 247 2.44 -7.84 23.97
C ASP A 247 3.41 -7.75 22.80
N ARG A 248 2.87 -7.53 21.57
CA ARG A 248 3.62 -7.49 20.32
C ARG A 248 3.65 -6.12 19.66
N GLN A 249 3.27 -5.04 20.34
CA GLN A 249 3.20 -3.69 19.75
C GLN A 249 4.53 -3.24 19.12
N LEU A 250 5.67 -3.57 19.73
CA LEU A 250 7.00 -3.28 19.18
C LEU A 250 7.32 -4.08 17.91
N ASP A 251 6.56 -5.12 17.62
CA ASP A 251 6.73 -5.98 16.44
C ASP A 251 5.73 -5.64 15.32
N TYR A 252 4.86 -4.65 15.49
CA TYR A 252 3.84 -4.33 14.51
C TYR A 252 4.43 -3.91 13.17
N GLN A 253 4.04 -4.61 12.12
CA GLN A 253 4.21 -4.20 10.74
C GLN A 253 2.98 -3.43 10.29
N VAL A 254 3.11 -2.13 10.14
CA VAL A 254 2.03 -1.25 9.68
C VAL A 254 2.46 -0.60 8.37
N TRP A 255 1.79 -0.92 7.28
CA TRP A 255 2.07 -0.30 5.98
C TRP A 255 1.66 1.17 6.03
N CYS A 256 2.60 2.05 5.77
CA CYS A 256 2.40 3.48 5.89
C CYS A 256 3.35 4.23 4.96
N GLY A 257 2.80 5.12 4.15
CA GLY A 257 3.57 6.07 3.35
C GLY A 257 3.56 7.47 3.97
N PRO A 258 4.39 8.42 3.46
CA PRO A 258 4.53 9.78 3.99
C PRO A 258 3.23 10.60 3.90
N ALA A 259 2.30 10.19 3.02
CA ALA A 259 0.97 10.79 2.90
C ALA A 259 0.19 10.84 4.22
N MET A 260 0.37 9.84 5.11
CA MET A 260 -0.28 9.80 6.42
C MET A 260 0.17 10.97 7.29
N GLY A 261 1.47 11.20 7.37
CA GLY A 261 2.03 12.33 8.14
C GLY A 261 1.61 13.68 7.58
N ALA A 262 1.59 13.83 6.24
CA ALA A 262 1.10 15.04 5.59
C ALA A 262 -0.40 15.30 5.91
N PHE A 263 -1.22 14.24 5.94
CA PHE A 263 -2.62 14.33 6.34
C PHE A 263 -2.76 14.76 7.81
N ASN A 264 -2.00 14.18 8.72
CA ASN A 264 -2.01 14.53 10.14
C ASN A 264 -1.63 16.00 10.38
N GLU A 265 -0.57 16.48 9.72
CA GLU A 265 -0.17 17.90 9.80
C GLU A 265 -1.26 18.83 9.27
N TRP A 266 -1.91 18.48 8.17
CA TRP A 266 -2.99 19.27 7.60
C TRP A 266 -4.23 19.31 8.49
N THR A 267 -4.50 18.24 9.25
CA THR A 267 -5.73 18.08 10.06
C THR A 267 -5.54 18.35 11.57
N LYS A 268 -4.32 18.59 12.04
CA LYS A 268 -3.96 18.61 13.47
C LYS A 268 -4.82 19.53 14.35
N ASP A 269 -5.30 20.65 13.83
CA ASP A 269 -6.12 21.61 14.58
C ASP A 269 -7.60 21.56 14.17
N THR A 270 -8.07 20.44 13.68
CA THR A 270 -9.43 20.25 13.18
C THR A 270 -10.12 19.07 13.85
N TRP A 271 -11.39 18.87 13.56
CA TRP A 271 -12.15 17.71 14.06
C TRP A 271 -11.59 16.36 13.54
N LEU A 272 -10.83 16.35 12.45
CA LEU A 272 -10.15 15.15 11.93
C LEU A 272 -8.83 14.82 12.67
N ALA A 273 -8.40 15.62 13.65
CA ALA A 273 -7.28 15.27 14.50
C ALA A 273 -7.57 14.02 15.34
N ASP A 274 -8.82 13.86 15.78
CA ASP A 274 -9.29 12.67 16.49
C ASP A 274 -9.45 11.47 15.53
N PRO A 275 -8.70 10.35 15.70
CA PRO A 275 -8.88 9.15 14.89
C PRO A 275 -10.31 8.60 14.90
N ALA A 276 -11.04 8.73 16.02
CA ALA A 276 -12.41 8.27 16.15
C ALA A 276 -13.41 9.04 15.25
N ALA A 277 -13.05 10.25 14.82
CA ALA A 277 -13.85 11.07 13.91
C ALA A 277 -13.57 10.77 12.43
N ARG A 278 -12.53 10.00 12.13
CA ARG A 278 -12.10 9.71 10.74
C ARG A 278 -12.95 8.63 10.12
N ARG A 279 -14.02 9.03 9.43
CA ARG A 279 -14.83 8.14 8.58
C ARG A 279 -14.36 8.25 7.14
N VAL A 280 -14.27 7.13 6.42
CA VAL A 280 -13.79 7.09 5.01
C VAL A 280 -14.56 8.08 4.14
N ALA A 281 -15.87 8.09 4.23
CA ALA A 281 -16.72 9.00 3.43
C ALA A 281 -16.44 10.48 3.75
N ASP A 282 -16.27 10.83 5.03
CA ASP A 282 -16.01 12.21 5.45
C ASP A 282 -14.60 12.65 5.06
N VAL A 283 -13.59 11.80 5.29
CA VAL A 283 -12.19 12.04 4.89
C VAL A 283 -12.10 12.26 3.39
N SER A 284 -12.70 11.37 2.58
CA SER A 284 -12.72 11.49 1.11
C SER A 284 -13.39 12.76 0.64
N ARG A 285 -14.55 13.10 1.22
CA ARG A 285 -15.31 14.32 0.90
C ARG A 285 -14.50 15.58 1.21
N VAL A 286 -13.86 15.63 2.37
CA VAL A 286 -13.05 16.79 2.80
C VAL A 286 -11.83 16.96 1.91
N LEU A 287 -11.12 15.86 1.59
CA LEU A 287 -9.97 15.87 0.69
C LEU A 287 -10.37 16.35 -0.73
N MET A 288 -11.43 15.80 -1.30
CA MET A 288 -11.89 16.16 -2.66
C MET A 288 -12.42 17.59 -2.73
N HIS A 289 -13.18 18.04 -1.73
CA HIS A 289 -13.65 19.43 -1.67
C HIS A 289 -12.44 20.39 -1.54
N GLY A 290 -11.50 20.08 -0.66
CA GLY A 290 -10.26 20.84 -0.52
C GLY A 290 -9.45 20.88 -1.81
N ALA A 291 -9.36 19.77 -2.55
CA ALA A 291 -8.67 19.70 -3.84
C ALA A 291 -9.35 20.59 -4.90
N ALA A 292 -10.69 20.63 -4.94
CA ALA A 292 -11.42 21.54 -5.82
C ALA A 292 -11.13 23.01 -5.48
N LEU A 293 -11.10 23.37 -4.19
CA LEU A 293 -10.73 24.72 -3.74
C LEU A 293 -9.27 25.06 -4.10
N ALA A 294 -8.33 24.13 -3.88
CA ALA A 294 -6.93 24.32 -4.24
C ALA A 294 -6.76 24.54 -5.75
N THR A 295 -7.41 23.75 -6.58
CA THR A 295 -7.42 23.90 -8.04
C THR A 295 -7.97 25.26 -8.45
N ARG A 296 -9.09 25.69 -7.87
CA ARG A 296 -9.69 26.99 -8.16
C ARG A 296 -8.79 28.15 -7.72
N ARG A 297 -8.22 28.06 -6.53
CA ARG A 297 -7.25 29.04 -6.01
C ARG A 297 -6.08 29.22 -6.97
N GLU A 298 -5.48 28.13 -7.40
CA GLU A 298 -4.33 28.18 -8.30
C GLU A 298 -4.69 28.74 -9.69
N SER A 299 -5.84 28.36 -10.22
CA SER A 299 -6.35 28.91 -11.50
C SER A 299 -6.51 30.44 -11.44
N LEU A 300 -7.08 30.98 -10.36
CA LEU A 300 -7.26 32.41 -10.16
C LEU A 300 -5.92 33.14 -9.96
N ARG A 301 -5.02 32.57 -9.16
CA ARG A 301 -3.66 33.12 -8.96
C ARG A 301 -2.89 33.27 -10.27
N ARG A 302 -2.95 32.28 -11.15
CA ARG A 302 -2.32 32.34 -12.49
C ARG A 302 -2.92 33.42 -13.37
N GLN A 303 -4.16 33.82 -13.14
CA GLN A 303 -4.83 34.93 -13.81
C GLN A 303 -4.57 36.29 -13.16
N GLY A 304 -3.71 36.36 -12.13
CA GLY A 304 -3.38 37.59 -11.39
C GLY A 304 -4.47 38.02 -10.40
N VAL A 305 -5.48 37.16 -10.11
CA VAL A 305 -6.55 37.47 -9.16
C VAL A 305 -6.11 37.10 -7.74
N PRO A 306 -6.00 38.04 -6.80
CA PRO A 306 -5.69 37.73 -5.41
C PRO A 306 -6.87 37.04 -4.75
N VAL A 307 -6.68 35.80 -4.28
CA VAL A 307 -7.72 34.99 -3.63
C VAL A 307 -7.20 34.35 -2.36
N SER A 308 -7.99 34.40 -1.32
CA SER A 308 -7.81 33.64 -0.09
C SER A 308 -8.87 32.53 -0.01
N LEU A 309 -8.62 31.40 -0.70
CA LEU A 309 -9.42 30.19 -0.55
C LEU A 309 -8.63 29.24 0.37
N ASP A 310 -9.20 28.94 1.53
CA ASP A 310 -8.62 28.05 2.51
C ASP A 310 -9.17 26.62 2.31
N PRO A 311 -8.33 25.66 1.89
CA PRO A 311 -8.74 24.25 1.73
C PRO A 311 -8.79 23.50 3.07
N SER A 312 -8.64 24.19 4.19
CA SER A 312 -8.62 23.58 5.53
C SER A 312 -9.93 22.87 5.86
N PRO A 313 -9.87 21.69 6.54
CA PRO A 313 -11.05 20.98 7.04
C PRO A 313 -11.91 21.77 8.02
N ARG A 314 -11.38 22.85 8.62
CA ARG A 314 -12.12 23.72 9.55
C ARG A 314 -13.41 24.28 8.95
N ARG A 315 -13.45 24.44 7.63
CA ARG A 315 -14.59 25.01 6.90
C ARG A 315 -15.53 23.95 6.29
N ILE A 316 -15.19 22.68 6.43
CA ILE A 316 -15.97 21.58 5.89
C ILE A 316 -16.51 20.76 7.08
N PRO A 317 -17.78 20.95 7.48
CA PRO A 317 -18.33 20.26 8.62
C PRO A 317 -18.42 18.75 8.38
N ALA A 318 -18.38 17.94 9.45
CA ALA A 318 -18.71 16.52 9.37
C ALA A 318 -20.12 16.31 8.82
N ALA A 319 -20.36 15.23 8.06
CA ALA A 319 -21.68 14.97 7.47
C ALA A 319 -22.78 14.81 8.54
N SER A 320 -22.43 14.29 9.73
CA SER A 320 -23.35 14.15 10.86
C SER A 320 -23.88 15.49 11.41
N SER A 321 -23.13 16.59 11.26
CA SER A 321 -23.57 17.91 11.70
C SER A 321 -24.45 18.61 10.64
N ALA A 322 -24.36 18.21 9.37
CA ALA A 322 -25.18 18.77 8.30
C ALA A 322 -26.65 18.27 8.33
N LEU A 323 -26.87 17.05 8.90
CA LEU A 323 -28.24 16.50 9.03
C LEU A 323 -29.02 17.05 10.23
N GLN A 324 -28.34 17.67 11.21
CA GLN A 324 -29.01 18.28 12.39
C GLN A 324 -29.45 19.73 12.15
N GLY A 325 -29.04 20.38 11.08
CA GLY A 325 -29.38 21.77 10.74
C GLY A 325 -30.61 21.98 9.83
N THR A 326 -31.27 20.92 9.38
CA THR A 326 -32.43 21.00 8.46
C THR A 326 -33.78 20.67 9.10
N THR A 327 -33.86 20.66 10.43
CA THR A 327 -35.12 20.56 11.18
C THR A 327 -35.36 21.85 11.95
N THR A 328 -35.65 22.93 11.23
CA THR A 328 -36.40 24.11 11.74
C THR A 328 -37.26 24.69 10.63
#